data_24588d571f8d3393456be10813e54469
#
_entry.id   24588d571f8d3393456be10813e54469
#
_cell.length_a   1.000
_cell.length_b   1.000
_cell.length_c   1.000
_cell.angle_alpha   90.00
_cell.angle_beta   90.00
_cell.angle_gamma   90.00
#
_symmetry.space_group_name_H-M   'P 1'
#
loop_
_entity.id
_entity.type
_entity.pdbx_description
1 polymer ?
#
loop_
_entity_poly.entity_id
_entity_poly.type
_entity_poly.pdbx_seq_one_letter_code
_entity_poly.pdbx_strand_id
1 'polypeptide(L)'
;RGHHADIGGITPGSMPPFSRTIEEEGVLLDNVLLVENGRMREDAIRALLAGARYPARNPDQNLADLRAQVAANEKGVQELRRMAGHFGLDVVRAYMGHVQDNAEECVRRVITVLKDGEYACEMDNGAVIRVKVSIDAAARSAVIDFAGTSGQLESNFNAPSAVVYAAVLYVFRTLVDDDIPLNAGCLKPLEVRIPPGSMLDPRPPAATVAGNVETSQCITDALYGALGVMAASYGTMNNFTFGNDRHQYYETISGGTGAGPGFAGTDTVQAHMTNSRLTDPEVLEWRYPVRVDAHVIRAGSGGAGKWRGGNGATRRIRFLEPMTAAILAGHRRIPPYGMAGGGPGDVGRNWVERADGTRTDLGYADETPVGVGDVFVIDSPGGGGYGANDA
;
A
#
# COMPACT_ATOMS: atom_id res chain seq x y z
N ARG A 1 5.77 -13.70 -1.45
CA ARG A 1 4.45 -13.07 -1.25
C ARG A 1 3.55 -13.44 -2.41
N GLY A 2 2.27 -13.64 -2.14
CA GLY A 2 1.22 -13.79 -3.12
C GLY A 2 -0.01 -12.98 -2.70
N HIS A 3 -0.78 -12.54 -3.68
CA HIS A 3 -2.04 -11.84 -3.48
C HIS A 3 -3.12 -12.55 -4.28
N HIS A 4 -4.35 -12.52 -3.77
CA HIS A 4 -5.53 -12.93 -4.50
C HIS A 4 -6.25 -11.68 -5.01
N ALA A 5 -6.84 -11.78 -6.20
CA ALA A 5 -7.69 -10.72 -6.74
C ALA A 5 -9.05 -10.67 -6.03
N ASP A 6 -9.53 -11.82 -5.57
CA ASP A 6 -10.75 -11.96 -4.77
C ASP A 6 -10.60 -13.16 -3.84
N ILE A 7 -10.92 -12.99 -2.58
CA ILE A 7 -10.94 -14.06 -1.57
C ILE A 7 -12.28 -14.06 -0.81
N GLY A 8 -13.34 -13.57 -1.44
CA GLY A 8 -14.64 -13.38 -0.80
C GLY A 8 -14.81 -11.97 -0.24
N GLY A 9 -15.54 -11.86 0.84
CA GLY A 9 -15.89 -10.56 1.42
C GLY A 9 -17.13 -9.94 0.78
N ILE A 10 -17.55 -8.80 1.32
CA ILE A 10 -18.82 -8.15 0.96
C ILE A 10 -18.78 -7.47 -0.41
N THR A 11 -17.59 -7.16 -0.95
CA THR A 11 -17.41 -6.46 -2.24
C THR A 11 -16.58 -7.30 -3.21
N PRO A 12 -16.94 -7.41 -4.51
CA PRO A 12 -16.10 -8.04 -5.53
C PRO A 12 -14.71 -7.40 -5.59
N GLY A 13 -13.66 -8.23 -5.69
CA GLY A 13 -12.26 -7.78 -5.63
C GLY A 13 -11.71 -7.66 -4.22
N SER A 14 -12.48 -8.04 -3.18
CA SER A 14 -12.05 -8.13 -1.77
C SER A 14 -11.39 -6.87 -1.21
N MET A 15 -11.84 -5.70 -1.67
CA MET A 15 -11.39 -4.39 -1.15
C MET A 15 -12.62 -3.53 -0.79
N PRO A 16 -13.43 -3.98 0.20
CA PRO A 16 -14.67 -3.30 0.56
C PRO A 16 -14.38 -1.93 1.18
N PRO A 17 -15.06 -0.86 0.75
CA PRO A 17 -14.84 0.47 1.30
C PRO A 17 -15.39 0.65 2.73
N PHE A 18 -16.33 -0.19 3.17
CA PHE A 18 -17.08 0.00 4.41
C PHE A 18 -17.00 -1.17 5.40
N SER A 19 -16.05 -2.09 5.25
CA SER A 19 -15.90 -3.21 6.19
C SER A 19 -15.57 -2.73 7.61
N ARG A 20 -16.10 -3.45 8.59
CA ARG A 20 -15.89 -3.22 10.02
C ARG A 20 -15.23 -4.40 10.72
N THR A 21 -15.37 -5.57 10.14
CA THR A 21 -14.77 -6.80 10.64
C THR A 21 -13.97 -7.50 9.55
N ILE A 22 -12.95 -8.25 9.94
CA ILE A 22 -12.10 -9.01 9.03
C ILE A 22 -12.87 -10.04 8.20
N GLU A 23 -13.99 -10.56 8.71
CA GLU A 23 -14.84 -11.50 7.98
C GLU A 23 -15.52 -10.85 6.76
N GLU A 24 -15.80 -9.55 6.83
CA GLU A 24 -16.37 -8.77 5.73
C GLU A 24 -15.36 -8.51 4.60
N GLU A 25 -14.06 -8.68 4.88
CA GLU A 25 -12.95 -8.44 3.95
C GLU A 25 -12.59 -9.69 3.13
N GLY A 26 -12.95 -10.88 3.62
CA GLY A 26 -12.71 -12.14 2.92
C GLY A 26 -12.54 -13.32 3.84
N VAL A 27 -12.18 -14.45 3.25
CA VAL A 27 -11.95 -15.69 3.98
C VAL A 27 -10.63 -15.61 4.73
N LEU A 28 -10.67 -15.73 6.06
CA LEU A 28 -9.48 -15.77 6.89
C LEU A 28 -8.85 -17.18 6.86
N LEU A 29 -7.61 -17.26 6.40
CA LEU A 29 -6.80 -18.48 6.41
C LEU A 29 -5.76 -18.36 7.54
N ASP A 30 -6.09 -18.88 8.74
CA ASP A 30 -5.19 -18.85 9.89
C ASP A 30 -4.40 -20.16 9.99
N ASN A 31 -3.11 -20.11 9.71
CA ASN A 31 -2.16 -21.23 9.78
C ASN A 31 -2.66 -22.53 9.11
N VAL A 32 -3.30 -22.39 7.96
CA VAL A 32 -3.87 -23.53 7.21
C VAL A 32 -2.75 -24.34 6.57
N LEU A 33 -2.71 -25.64 6.85
CA LEU A 33 -1.79 -26.57 6.19
C LEU A 33 -2.21 -26.78 4.73
N LEU A 34 -1.43 -26.22 3.80
CA LEU A 34 -1.73 -26.30 2.36
C LEU A 34 -1.24 -27.62 1.74
N VAL A 35 -0.06 -28.08 2.16
CA VAL A 35 0.57 -29.30 1.62
C VAL A 35 0.89 -30.25 2.76
N GLU A 36 0.46 -31.49 2.64
CA GLU A 36 0.71 -32.58 3.57
C GLU A 36 1.29 -33.78 2.82
N ASN A 37 2.42 -34.31 3.28
CA ASN A 37 3.12 -35.43 2.63
C ASN A 37 3.34 -35.26 1.11
N GLY A 38 3.68 -34.02 0.69
CA GLY A 38 3.94 -33.69 -0.71
C GLY A 38 2.70 -33.53 -1.57
N ARG A 39 1.48 -33.57 -1.00
CA ARG A 39 0.21 -33.42 -1.72
C ARG A 39 -0.55 -32.19 -1.23
N MET A 40 -1.05 -31.40 -2.16
CA MET A 40 -1.90 -30.24 -1.82
C MET A 40 -3.27 -30.72 -1.32
N ARG A 41 -3.74 -30.12 -0.23
CA ARG A 41 -5.01 -30.44 0.43
C ARG A 41 -6.16 -29.66 -0.20
N GLU A 42 -6.36 -29.82 -1.51
CA GLU A 42 -7.29 -29.02 -2.32
C GLU A 42 -8.73 -29.03 -1.80
N ASP A 43 -9.25 -30.21 -1.45
CA ASP A 43 -10.65 -30.33 -0.98
C ASP A 43 -10.86 -29.59 0.34
N ALA A 44 -9.89 -29.65 1.26
CA ALA A 44 -9.96 -28.93 2.52
C ALA A 44 -9.89 -27.40 2.30
N ILE A 45 -9.05 -26.94 1.37
CA ILE A 45 -8.94 -25.53 1.02
C ILE A 45 -10.22 -25.03 0.34
N ARG A 46 -10.78 -25.79 -0.60
CA ARG A 46 -12.06 -25.48 -1.24
C ARG A 46 -13.20 -25.37 -0.22
N ALA A 47 -13.24 -26.30 0.73
CA ALA A 47 -14.24 -26.27 1.80
C ALA A 47 -14.12 -25.01 2.66
N LEU A 48 -12.89 -24.57 3.00
CA LEU A 48 -12.67 -23.33 3.72
C LEU A 48 -13.13 -22.10 2.91
N LEU A 49 -12.74 -22.02 1.63
CA LEU A 49 -13.09 -20.89 0.76
C LEU A 49 -14.61 -20.78 0.53
N ALA A 50 -15.31 -21.93 0.46
CA ALA A 50 -16.77 -21.98 0.25
C ALA A 50 -17.56 -21.84 1.56
N GLY A 51 -16.99 -22.24 2.70
CA GLY A 51 -17.68 -22.29 4.00
C GLY A 51 -17.73 -20.97 4.78
N ALA A 52 -17.08 -19.93 4.31
CA ALA A 52 -17.09 -18.63 4.95
C ALA A 52 -18.45 -17.91 4.81
N ARG A 53 -18.74 -16.98 5.70
CA ARG A 53 -19.95 -16.13 5.62
C ARG A 53 -20.06 -15.39 4.29
N TYR A 54 -18.94 -14.93 3.76
CA TYR A 54 -18.81 -14.29 2.45
C TYR A 54 -17.77 -15.06 1.64
N PRO A 55 -18.18 -16.14 0.94
CA PRO A 55 -17.25 -17.08 0.31
C PRO A 55 -16.47 -16.45 -0.84
N ALA A 56 -15.31 -17.03 -1.15
CA ALA A 56 -14.55 -16.68 -2.34
C ALA A 56 -15.36 -16.96 -3.61
N ARG A 57 -15.34 -15.99 -4.54
CA ARG A 57 -16.14 -16.05 -5.78
C ARG A 57 -15.51 -16.94 -6.84
N ASN A 58 -14.17 -17.05 -6.84
CA ASN A 58 -13.42 -17.86 -7.79
C ASN A 58 -12.39 -18.76 -7.09
N PRO A 59 -12.81 -19.86 -6.43
CA PRO A 59 -11.90 -20.77 -5.72
C PRO A 59 -10.85 -21.43 -6.62
N ASP A 60 -11.11 -21.59 -7.91
CA ASP A 60 -10.13 -22.17 -8.85
C ASP A 60 -8.93 -21.22 -9.03
N GLN A 61 -9.18 -19.92 -9.15
CA GLN A 61 -8.12 -18.92 -9.20
C GLN A 61 -7.34 -18.89 -7.88
N ASN A 62 -8.02 -18.92 -6.73
CA ASN A 62 -7.36 -18.96 -5.43
C ASN A 62 -6.42 -20.18 -5.28
N LEU A 63 -6.88 -21.36 -5.73
CA LEU A 63 -6.04 -22.57 -5.73
C LEU A 63 -4.86 -22.46 -6.69
N ALA A 64 -5.03 -21.86 -7.87
CA ALA A 64 -3.94 -21.60 -8.79
C ALA A 64 -2.88 -20.67 -8.17
N ASP A 65 -3.30 -19.60 -7.50
CA ASP A 65 -2.42 -18.68 -6.78
C ASP A 65 -1.67 -19.38 -5.64
N LEU A 66 -2.35 -20.22 -4.85
CA LEU A 66 -1.72 -21.00 -3.78
C LEU A 66 -0.70 -22.01 -4.33
N ARG A 67 -1.01 -22.68 -5.45
CA ARG A 67 -0.03 -23.57 -6.12
C ARG A 67 1.20 -22.81 -6.59
N ALA A 68 1.04 -21.61 -7.15
CA ALA A 68 2.15 -20.74 -7.55
C ALA A 68 3.01 -20.32 -6.34
N GLN A 69 2.39 -20.02 -5.20
CA GLN A 69 3.11 -19.69 -3.96
C GLN A 69 3.90 -20.91 -3.42
N VAL A 70 3.29 -22.12 -3.44
CA VAL A 70 3.96 -23.36 -3.06
C VAL A 70 5.16 -23.62 -3.97
N ALA A 71 4.99 -23.47 -5.29
CA ALA A 71 6.08 -23.66 -6.27
C ALA A 71 7.23 -22.66 -6.05
N ALA A 72 6.92 -21.40 -5.75
CA ALA A 72 7.92 -20.38 -5.44
C ALA A 72 8.69 -20.71 -4.16
N ASN A 73 8.02 -21.19 -3.10
CA ASN A 73 8.66 -21.63 -1.87
C ASN A 73 9.58 -22.84 -2.11
N GLU A 74 9.11 -23.83 -2.88
CA GLU A 74 9.93 -25.02 -3.21
C GLU A 74 11.18 -24.62 -4.00
N LYS A 75 11.04 -23.70 -4.96
CA LYS A 75 12.19 -23.16 -5.69
C LYS A 75 13.20 -22.50 -4.74
N GLY A 76 12.72 -21.70 -3.78
CA GLY A 76 13.58 -21.08 -2.75
C GLY A 76 14.33 -22.13 -1.91
N VAL A 77 13.65 -23.18 -1.48
CA VAL A 77 14.27 -24.30 -0.73
C VAL A 77 15.35 -24.99 -1.56
N GLN A 78 15.09 -25.27 -2.83
CA GLN A 78 16.05 -25.90 -3.74
C GLN A 78 17.31 -25.04 -3.94
N GLU A 79 17.14 -23.72 -4.14
CA GLU A 79 18.27 -22.81 -4.29
C GLU A 79 19.11 -22.70 -3.02
N LEU A 80 18.48 -22.62 -1.84
CA LEU A 80 19.22 -22.61 -0.56
C LEU A 80 19.98 -23.92 -0.34
N ARG A 81 19.37 -25.07 -0.67
CA ARG A 81 20.05 -26.37 -0.60
C ARG A 81 21.22 -26.43 -1.58
N ARG A 82 21.07 -25.90 -2.79
CA ARG A 82 22.15 -25.83 -3.78
C ARG A 82 23.32 -24.98 -3.27
N MET A 83 23.02 -23.80 -2.70
CA MET A 83 24.05 -22.96 -2.10
C MET A 83 24.77 -23.65 -0.95
N ALA A 84 24.03 -24.28 -0.03
CA ALA A 84 24.61 -25.02 1.09
C ALA A 84 25.45 -26.21 0.63
N GLY A 85 25.03 -26.91 -0.43
CA GLY A 85 25.82 -28.01 -1.02
C GLY A 85 27.11 -27.53 -1.71
N HIS A 86 27.11 -26.33 -2.28
CA HIS A 86 28.26 -25.77 -2.99
C HIS A 86 29.26 -25.09 -2.06
N PHE A 87 28.79 -24.26 -1.14
CA PHE A 87 29.63 -23.43 -0.26
C PHE A 87 29.82 -24.03 1.15
N GLY A 88 29.02 -25.01 1.55
CA GLY A 88 28.89 -25.48 2.92
C GLY A 88 27.87 -24.65 3.72
N LEU A 89 27.14 -25.34 4.61
CA LEU A 89 26.06 -24.74 5.40
C LEU A 89 26.56 -23.60 6.32
N ASP A 90 27.74 -23.80 6.94
CA ASP A 90 28.29 -22.80 7.86
C ASP A 90 28.70 -21.52 7.16
N VAL A 91 29.24 -21.62 5.94
CA VAL A 91 29.53 -20.46 5.09
C VAL A 91 28.26 -19.71 4.72
N VAL A 92 27.23 -20.43 4.27
CA VAL A 92 25.94 -19.79 3.91
C VAL A 92 25.33 -19.08 5.11
N ARG A 93 25.34 -19.69 6.31
CA ARG A 93 24.86 -19.06 7.54
C ARG A 93 25.67 -17.82 7.93
N ALA A 94 26.99 -17.88 7.82
CA ALA A 94 27.85 -16.73 8.09
C ALA A 94 27.52 -15.55 7.16
N TYR A 95 27.39 -15.81 5.87
CA TYR A 95 27.04 -14.76 4.91
C TYR A 95 25.61 -14.20 5.11
N MET A 96 24.63 -15.01 5.53
CA MET A 96 23.31 -14.50 5.96
C MET A 96 23.44 -13.50 7.12
N GLY A 97 24.36 -13.76 8.07
CA GLY A 97 24.71 -12.80 9.12
C GLY A 97 25.37 -11.54 8.57
N HIS A 98 26.43 -11.69 7.77
CA HIS A 98 27.15 -10.56 7.19
C HIS A 98 26.28 -9.61 6.35
N VAL A 99 25.32 -10.15 5.60
CA VAL A 99 24.36 -9.33 4.82
C VAL A 99 23.48 -8.49 5.76
N GLN A 100 23.06 -9.04 6.90
CA GLN A 100 22.30 -8.28 7.91
C GLN A 100 23.19 -7.25 8.62
N ASP A 101 24.42 -7.61 8.98
CA ASP A 101 25.35 -6.70 9.66
C ASP A 101 25.73 -5.51 8.75
N ASN A 102 25.91 -5.76 7.44
CA ASN A 102 26.13 -4.71 6.46
C ASN A 102 24.93 -3.76 6.36
N ALA A 103 23.71 -4.32 6.30
CA ALA A 103 22.49 -3.52 6.26
C ALA A 103 22.29 -2.69 7.53
N GLU A 104 22.57 -3.26 8.71
CA GLU A 104 22.58 -2.57 9.99
C GLU A 104 23.57 -1.39 9.99
N GLU A 105 24.82 -1.62 9.56
CA GLU A 105 25.84 -0.59 9.53
C GLU A 105 25.46 0.56 8.57
N CYS A 106 24.88 0.26 7.41
CA CYS A 106 24.41 1.28 6.48
C CYS A 106 23.31 2.16 7.10
N VAL A 107 22.35 1.58 7.80
CA VAL A 107 21.31 2.35 8.52
C VAL A 107 21.92 3.14 9.67
N ARG A 108 22.86 2.59 10.43
CA ARG A 108 23.57 3.31 11.50
C ARG A 108 24.31 4.54 10.98
N ARG A 109 24.88 4.49 9.78
CA ARG A 109 25.50 5.67 9.13
C ARG A 109 24.47 6.74 8.81
N VAL A 110 23.32 6.36 8.28
CA VAL A 110 22.22 7.31 8.01
C VAL A 110 21.76 7.98 9.29
N ILE A 111 21.58 7.24 10.38
CA ILE A 111 21.15 7.80 11.67
C ILE A 111 22.08 8.93 12.16
N THR A 112 23.37 8.89 11.87
CA THR A 112 24.31 9.93 12.32
C THR A 112 24.04 11.33 11.74
N VAL A 113 23.33 11.43 10.62
CA VAL A 113 23.01 12.69 9.94
C VAL A 113 21.56 13.11 10.10
N LEU A 114 20.69 12.22 10.63
CA LEU A 114 19.31 12.52 10.94
C LEU A 114 19.18 13.35 12.22
N LYS A 115 18.02 13.95 12.40
CA LYS A 115 17.67 14.76 13.58
C LYS A 115 16.37 14.28 14.18
N ASP A 116 16.16 14.62 15.44
CA ASP A 116 14.87 14.48 16.10
C ASP A 116 13.80 15.24 15.33
N GLY A 117 12.60 14.64 15.29
CA GLY A 117 11.46 15.30 14.71
C GLY A 117 10.16 14.60 15.04
N GLU A 118 9.07 15.27 14.75
CA GLU A 118 7.73 14.74 14.95
C GLU A 118 6.81 15.22 13.83
N TYR A 119 5.81 14.39 13.52
CA TYR A 119 4.80 14.74 12.53
C TYR A 119 3.45 14.09 12.89
N ALA A 120 2.37 14.75 12.47
CA ALA A 120 1.02 14.22 12.59
C ALA A 120 0.37 14.25 11.20
N CYS A 121 0.07 13.07 10.68
CA CYS A 121 -0.61 12.88 9.40
C CYS A 121 -2.10 12.65 9.67
N GLU A 122 -2.96 13.60 9.29
CA GLU A 122 -4.41 13.44 9.32
C GLU A 122 -4.87 12.69 8.07
N MET A 123 -5.79 11.74 8.25
CA MET A 123 -6.43 10.96 7.18
C MET A 123 -7.81 11.55 6.85
N ASP A 124 -8.35 11.22 5.69
CA ASP A 124 -9.66 11.75 5.24
C ASP A 124 -10.83 11.38 6.17
N ASN A 125 -10.74 10.28 6.90
CA ASN A 125 -11.70 9.84 7.92
C ASN A 125 -11.54 10.55 9.29
N GLY A 126 -10.59 11.48 9.41
CA GLY A 126 -10.31 12.22 10.64
C GLY A 126 -9.38 11.50 11.63
N ALA A 127 -8.95 10.26 11.33
CA ALA A 127 -7.93 9.61 12.12
C ALA A 127 -6.56 10.29 11.94
N VAL A 128 -5.72 10.22 12.96
CA VAL A 128 -4.40 10.85 12.96
C VAL A 128 -3.34 9.81 13.27
N ILE A 129 -2.35 9.70 12.40
CA ILE A 129 -1.11 8.98 12.67
C ILE A 129 -0.09 9.97 13.17
N ARG A 130 0.35 9.79 14.40
CA ARG A 130 1.39 10.63 14.99
C ARG A 130 2.66 9.82 15.15
N VAL A 131 3.80 10.40 14.78
CA VAL A 131 5.10 9.77 14.95
C VAL A 131 6.10 10.80 15.50
N LYS A 132 6.90 10.35 16.47
CA LYS A 132 8.07 11.05 16.98
C LYS A 132 9.29 10.19 16.75
N VAL A 133 10.29 10.76 16.10
CA VAL A 133 11.59 10.12 15.90
C VAL A 133 12.61 10.80 16.83
N SER A 134 13.27 10.00 17.65
CA SER A 134 14.33 10.44 18.55
C SER A 134 15.63 9.77 18.18
N ILE A 135 16.69 10.54 17.91
CA ILE A 135 17.98 10.09 17.41
C ILE A 135 19.00 10.06 18.53
N ASP A 136 19.64 8.93 18.74
CA ASP A 136 20.87 8.84 19.51
C ASP A 136 22.07 8.70 18.55
N ALA A 137 22.68 9.83 18.22
CA ALA A 137 23.82 9.87 17.31
C ALA A 137 25.06 9.16 17.87
N ALA A 138 25.22 9.11 19.19
CA ALA A 138 26.36 8.45 19.84
C ALA A 138 26.21 6.92 19.79
N ALA A 139 25.03 6.40 20.11
CA ALA A 139 24.69 4.99 19.98
C ALA A 139 24.40 4.57 18.52
N ARG A 140 24.22 5.54 17.62
CA ARG A 140 23.80 5.36 16.24
C ARG A 140 22.51 4.52 16.15
N SER A 141 21.51 4.92 16.94
CA SER A 141 20.20 4.26 17.05
C SER A 141 19.09 5.32 17.05
N ALA A 142 17.86 4.87 16.77
CA ALA A 142 16.69 5.72 16.80
C ALA A 142 15.51 5.04 17.47
N VAL A 143 14.68 5.84 18.15
CA VAL A 143 13.39 5.43 18.66
C VAL A 143 12.31 6.05 17.78
N ILE A 144 11.42 5.24 17.26
CA ILE A 144 10.27 5.62 16.44
C ILE A 144 9.01 5.36 17.28
N ASP A 145 8.44 6.43 17.83
CA ASP A 145 7.31 6.34 18.77
C ASP A 145 6.03 6.87 18.12
N PHE A 146 5.02 6.01 18.03
CA PHE A 146 3.70 6.32 17.49
C PHE A 146 2.69 6.74 18.59
N ALA A 147 3.15 7.11 19.78
CA ALA A 147 2.28 7.61 20.85
C ALA A 147 1.45 8.82 20.39
N GLY A 148 0.16 8.82 20.74
CA GLY A 148 -0.79 9.85 20.31
C GLY A 148 -1.45 9.59 18.95
N THR A 149 -1.16 8.47 18.29
CA THR A 149 -1.95 7.97 17.16
C THR A 149 -3.35 7.60 17.61
N SER A 150 -4.35 7.81 16.76
CA SER A 150 -5.76 7.48 17.01
C SER A 150 -5.95 6.05 17.51
N GLY A 151 -6.94 5.84 18.39
CA GLY A 151 -7.35 4.51 18.83
C GLY A 151 -7.85 3.64 17.68
N GLN A 152 -8.07 2.36 17.94
CA GLN A 152 -8.68 1.43 16.98
C GLN A 152 -9.97 2.02 16.41
N LEU A 153 -10.10 1.94 15.09
CA LEU A 153 -11.23 2.48 14.33
C LEU A 153 -12.31 1.41 14.13
N GLU A 154 -13.56 1.85 14.02
CA GLU A 154 -14.70 1.01 13.59
C GLU A 154 -14.76 0.83 12.06
N SER A 155 -13.71 1.20 11.34
CA SER A 155 -13.55 1.09 9.89
C SER A 155 -12.32 0.24 9.57
N ASN A 156 -12.10 -0.01 8.28
CA ASN A 156 -11.02 -0.86 7.77
C ASN A 156 -9.64 -0.19 7.67
N PHE A 157 -9.51 1.06 8.09
CA PHE A 157 -8.23 1.79 8.06
C PHE A 157 -7.28 1.43 9.24
N ASN A 158 -7.60 0.43 10.04
CA ASN A 158 -6.64 -0.12 10.99
C ASN A 158 -5.53 -0.85 10.28
N ALA A 159 -4.31 -0.79 10.80
CA ALA A 159 -3.14 -1.48 10.25
C ALA A 159 -2.52 -2.40 11.31
N PRO A 160 -2.35 -3.70 11.05
CA PRO A 160 -1.57 -4.57 11.93
C PRO A 160 -0.15 -4.04 12.14
N SER A 161 0.42 -4.27 13.32
CA SER A 161 1.78 -3.80 13.67
C SER A 161 2.85 -4.19 12.64
N ALA A 162 2.70 -5.33 11.98
CA ALA A 162 3.59 -5.76 10.90
C ALA A 162 3.66 -4.74 9.73
N VAL A 163 2.57 -4.03 9.46
CA VAL A 163 2.53 -2.97 8.44
C VAL A 163 3.38 -1.78 8.87
N VAL A 164 3.32 -1.41 10.17
CA VAL A 164 4.13 -0.33 10.75
C VAL A 164 5.62 -0.66 10.62
N TYR A 165 6.03 -1.87 11.03
CA TYR A 165 7.42 -2.32 10.88
C TYR A 165 7.87 -2.31 9.42
N ALA A 166 7.01 -2.72 8.49
CA ALA A 166 7.31 -2.70 7.07
C ALA A 166 7.51 -1.26 6.55
N ALA A 167 6.68 -0.31 6.97
CA ALA A 167 6.82 1.10 6.60
C ALA A 167 8.10 1.74 7.19
N VAL A 168 8.40 1.49 8.46
CA VAL A 168 9.64 1.94 9.10
C VAL A 168 10.86 1.37 8.36
N LEU A 169 10.87 0.06 8.11
CA LEU A 169 11.92 -0.61 7.37
C LEU A 169 12.12 0.00 5.97
N TYR A 170 11.02 0.25 5.26
CA TYR A 170 11.03 0.87 3.94
C TYR A 170 11.66 2.27 4.00
N VAL A 171 11.18 3.15 4.89
CA VAL A 171 11.66 4.53 5.00
C VAL A 171 13.17 4.57 5.28
N PHE A 172 13.64 3.87 6.31
CA PHE A 172 15.05 3.88 6.66
C PHE A 172 15.92 3.27 5.57
N ARG A 173 15.43 2.24 4.84
CA ARG A 173 16.15 1.69 3.69
C ARG A 173 16.29 2.69 2.53
N THR A 174 15.26 3.50 2.26
CA THR A 174 15.33 4.51 1.18
C THR A 174 16.31 5.64 1.46
N LEU A 175 16.68 5.85 2.73
CA LEU A 175 17.67 6.87 3.12
C LEU A 175 19.13 6.39 2.99
N VAL A 176 19.32 5.08 2.76
CA VAL A 176 20.65 4.50 2.57
C VAL A 176 21.12 4.72 1.13
N ASP A 177 22.20 5.47 0.97
CA ASP A 177 22.87 5.69 -0.33
C ASP A 177 23.88 4.56 -0.60
N ASP A 178 23.37 3.33 -0.71
CA ASP A 178 24.15 2.13 -1.02
C ASP A 178 23.23 1.03 -1.55
N ASP A 179 23.76 0.14 -2.39
CA ASP A 179 23.02 -1.00 -2.94
C ASP A 179 23.03 -2.19 -1.95
N ILE A 180 22.18 -2.10 -0.96
CA ILE A 180 21.97 -3.16 0.03
C ILE A 180 20.60 -3.83 -0.15
N PRO A 181 20.48 -5.14 0.04
CA PRO A 181 19.19 -5.81 0.05
C PRO A 181 18.37 -5.39 1.27
N LEU A 182 17.06 -5.21 1.08
CA LEU A 182 16.12 -5.01 2.18
C LEU A 182 16.06 -6.27 3.04
N ASN A 183 16.46 -6.18 4.30
CA ASN A 183 16.46 -7.30 5.25
C ASN A 183 16.31 -6.81 6.70
N ALA A 184 16.20 -7.76 7.64
CA ALA A 184 15.99 -7.48 9.06
C ALA A 184 17.16 -6.69 9.71
N GLY A 185 18.35 -6.67 9.12
CA GLY A 185 19.48 -5.87 9.59
C GLY A 185 19.17 -4.38 9.62
N CYS A 186 18.36 -3.89 8.67
CA CYS A 186 17.94 -2.49 8.63
C CYS A 186 17.13 -2.06 9.87
N LEU A 187 16.46 -2.99 10.56
CA LEU A 187 15.67 -2.70 11.77
C LEU A 187 16.46 -2.79 13.07
N LYS A 188 17.63 -3.43 13.08
CA LYS A 188 18.41 -3.65 14.32
C LYS A 188 18.74 -2.36 15.10
N PRO A 189 19.07 -1.20 14.46
CA PRO A 189 19.33 0.04 15.18
C PRO A 189 18.07 0.85 15.53
N LEU A 190 16.87 0.31 15.26
CA LEU A 190 15.60 1.01 15.40
C LEU A 190 14.71 0.36 16.47
N GLU A 191 14.28 1.14 17.44
CA GLU A 191 13.24 0.74 18.39
C GLU A 191 11.90 1.32 17.94
N VAL A 192 10.92 0.47 17.63
CA VAL A 192 9.58 0.90 17.20
C VAL A 192 8.60 0.69 18.34
N ARG A 193 7.95 1.78 18.76
CA ARG A 193 6.94 1.80 19.84
C ARG A 193 5.57 2.07 19.24
N ILE A 194 4.66 1.09 19.35
CA ILE A 194 3.29 1.18 18.86
C ILE A 194 2.34 1.12 20.05
N PRO A 195 1.43 2.11 20.22
CA PRO A 195 0.48 2.10 21.33
C PRO A 195 -0.49 0.90 21.22
N PRO A 196 -0.60 0.05 22.26
CA PRO A 196 -1.55 -1.04 22.23
C PRO A 196 -3.01 -0.55 22.08
N GLY A 197 -3.78 -1.20 21.22
CA GLY A 197 -5.18 -0.84 20.94
C GLY A 197 -5.35 0.45 20.15
N SER A 198 -4.28 0.98 19.56
CA SER A 198 -4.38 2.03 18.54
C SER A 198 -4.80 1.43 17.18
N MET A 199 -5.11 2.29 16.21
CA MET A 199 -5.35 1.87 14.84
C MET A 199 -4.14 1.18 14.18
N LEU A 200 -2.95 1.26 14.80
CA LEU A 200 -1.71 0.61 14.36
C LEU A 200 -1.40 -0.70 15.09
N ASP A 201 -2.23 -1.07 16.06
CA ASP A 201 -2.20 -2.36 16.78
C ASP A 201 -3.65 -2.79 17.12
N PRO A 202 -4.49 -3.01 16.08
CA PRO A 202 -5.90 -3.34 16.27
C PRO A 202 -6.07 -4.75 16.82
N ARG A 203 -7.15 -4.96 17.56
CA ARG A 203 -7.57 -6.26 18.08
C ARG A 203 -8.64 -6.90 17.19
N PRO A 204 -8.58 -8.20 16.94
CA PRO A 204 -9.64 -8.92 16.26
C PRO A 204 -11.01 -8.69 16.92
N PRO A 205 -12.11 -8.63 16.15
CA PRO A 205 -12.23 -8.85 14.71
C PRO A 205 -12.14 -7.59 13.85
N ALA A 206 -11.40 -6.56 14.27
CA ALA A 206 -11.32 -5.30 13.54
C ALA A 206 -10.92 -5.50 12.07
N ALA A 207 -11.60 -4.77 11.19
CA ALA A 207 -11.28 -4.70 9.77
C ALA A 207 -9.93 -4.00 9.53
N THR A 208 -9.15 -4.46 8.55
CA THR A 208 -7.77 -4.01 8.31
C THR A 208 -7.39 -3.90 6.83
N VAL A 209 -8.33 -4.08 5.90
CA VAL A 209 -8.01 -4.16 4.46
C VAL A 209 -7.34 -2.89 3.94
N ALA A 210 -7.75 -1.70 4.40
CA ALA A 210 -7.12 -0.44 4.05
C ALA A 210 -5.77 -0.22 4.76
N GLY A 211 -5.46 -0.99 5.79
CA GLY A 211 -4.22 -0.85 6.56
C GLY A 211 -2.97 -1.00 5.72
N ASN A 212 -2.95 -1.98 4.83
CA ASN A 212 -1.81 -2.26 3.96
C ASN A 212 -1.73 -1.33 2.73
N VAL A 213 -2.83 -0.70 2.33
CA VAL A 213 -2.93 0.04 1.07
C VAL A 213 -3.12 1.55 1.26
N GLU A 214 -3.66 1.99 2.39
CA GLU A 214 -3.89 3.40 2.70
C GLU A 214 -3.11 3.83 3.94
N THR A 215 -3.32 3.17 5.07
CA THR A 215 -2.65 3.52 6.34
C THR A 215 -1.14 3.38 6.23
N SER A 216 -0.63 2.39 5.50
CA SER A 216 0.80 2.20 5.26
C SER A 216 1.44 3.39 4.53
N GLN A 217 0.75 3.99 3.57
CA GLN A 217 1.19 5.18 2.86
C GLN A 217 1.25 6.38 3.80
N CYS A 218 0.21 6.57 4.63
CA CYS A 218 0.19 7.65 5.63
C CYS A 218 1.29 7.49 6.70
N ILE A 219 1.59 6.26 7.13
CA ILE A 219 2.73 5.99 8.03
C ILE A 219 4.04 6.42 7.37
N THR A 220 4.23 6.09 6.11
CA THR A 220 5.44 6.44 5.35
C THR A 220 5.59 7.95 5.20
N ASP A 221 4.52 8.66 4.82
CA ASP A 221 4.54 10.12 4.72
C ASP A 221 4.73 10.78 6.09
N ALA A 222 4.13 10.24 7.17
CA ALA A 222 4.37 10.73 8.52
C ALA A 222 5.84 10.60 8.94
N LEU A 223 6.49 9.50 8.61
CA LEU A 223 7.92 9.29 8.88
C LEU A 223 8.80 10.25 8.08
N TYR A 224 8.56 10.45 6.79
CA TYR A 224 9.29 11.44 6.00
C TYR A 224 9.06 12.86 6.49
N GLY A 225 7.82 13.17 6.91
CA GLY A 225 7.48 14.45 7.54
C GLY A 225 8.25 14.69 8.83
N ALA A 226 8.31 13.69 9.73
CA ALA A 226 9.05 13.75 10.98
C ALA A 226 10.57 13.90 10.77
N LEU A 227 11.11 13.18 9.79
CA LEU A 227 12.54 13.27 9.42
C LEU A 227 12.89 14.54 8.63
N GLY A 228 11.91 15.25 8.08
CA GLY A 228 12.12 16.48 7.31
C GLY A 228 12.83 16.28 5.98
N VAL A 229 12.76 15.08 5.38
CA VAL A 229 13.58 14.70 4.22
C VAL A 229 12.89 14.87 2.87
N MET A 230 11.56 14.78 2.81
CA MET A 230 10.80 15.02 1.59
C MET A 230 9.33 15.35 1.87
N ALA A 231 8.70 16.05 0.93
CA ALA A 231 7.25 16.30 0.93
C ALA A 231 6.45 15.01 0.72
N ALA A 232 5.16 15.02 1.07
CA ALA A 232 4.29 13.86 0.90
C ALA A 232 4.17 13.45 -0.57
N SER A 233 4.16 12.15 -0.80
CA SER A 233 3.69 11.59 -2.08
C SER A 233 2.15 11.60 -2.11
N TYR A 234 1.54 11.07 -3.15
CA TYR A 234 0.07 10.99 -3.29
C TYR A 234 -0.63 10.21 -2.16
N GLY A 235 0.10 9.51 -1.30
CA GLY A 235 -0.32 8.98 0.02
C GLY A 235 -1.49 8.02 0.05
N THR A 236 -1.83 7.37 -1.08
CA THR A 236 -2.95 6.45 -1.26
C THR A 236 -2.64 5.48 -2.38
N MET A 237 -3.20 4.28 -2.37
CA MET A 237 -3.09 3.39 -3.53
C MET A 237 -4.24 3.54 -4.52
N ASN A 238 -5.22 4.43 -4.23
CA ASN A 238 -6.39 4.64 -5.08
C ASN A 238 -7.01 3.30 -5.50
N ASN A 239 -7.35 2.47 -4.50
CA ASN A 239 -7.80 1.09 -4.73
C ASN A 239 -9.15 1.09 -5.43
N PHE A 240 -9.16 0.66 -6.66
CA PHE A 240 -10.34 0.59 -7.49
C PHE A 240 -10.72 -0.86 -7.73
N THR A 241 -11.96 -1.20 -7.39
CA THR A 241 -12.53 -2.53 -7.65
C THR A 241 -13.80 -2.40 -8.48
N PHE A 242 -14.05 -3.40 -9.29
CA PHE A 242 -15.34 -3.57 -9.92
C PHE A 242 -15.63 -5.04 -10.18
N GLY A 243 -16.90 -5.38 -10.27
CA GLY A 243 -17.30 -6.74 -10.60
C GLY A 243 -18.78 -7.01 -10.47
N ASN A 244 -19.10 -8.27 -10.75
CA ASN A 244 -20.40 -8.91 -10.59
C ASN A 244 -20.19 -10.40 -10.27
N ASP A 245 -21.21 -11.25 -10.43
CA ASP A 245 -21.08 -12.69 -10.16
C ASP A 245 -20.07 -13.41 -11.05
N ARG A 246 -19.72 -12.84 -12.23
CA ARG A 246 -18.80 -13.45 -13.22
C ARG A 246 -17.42 -12.84 -13.19
N HIS A 247 -17.29 -11.56 -12.86
CA HIS A 247 -16.07 -10.79 -12.97
C HIS A 247 -15.71 -10.13 -11.63
N GLN A 248 -14.45 -10.26 -11.22
CA GLN A 248 -13.91 -9.58 -10.04
C GLN A 248 -12.56 -8.99 -10.43
N TYR A 249 -12.43 -7.69 -10.28
CA TYR A 249 -11.22 -6.95 -10.60
C TYR A 249 -10.81 -6.00 -9.47
N TYR A 250 -9.51 -5.86 -9.29
CA TYR A 250 -8.88 -4.90 -8.40
C TYR A 250 -7.62 -4.35 -9.04
N GLU A 251 -7.45 -3.02 -8.99
CA GLU A 251 -6.21 -2.34 -9.36
C GLU A 251 -5.85 -1.23 -8.38
N THR A 252 -4.55 -0.89 -8.32
CA THR A 252 -4.04 0.30 -7.67
C THR A 252 -3.66 1.33 -8.72
N ILE A 253 -4.00 2.61 -8.49
CA ILE A 253 -3.73 3.68 -9.44
C ILE A 253 -2.68 4.61 -8.86
N SER A 254 -1.62 4.86 -9.63
CA SER A 254 -0.51 5.73 -9.25
C SER A 254 -0.92 7.20 -9.17
N GLY A 255 -0.15 7.98 -8.42
CA GLY A 255 -0.26 9.43 -8.31
C GLY A 255 1.09 10.11 -8.42
N GLY A 256 1.18 11.37 -8.01
CA GLY A 256 2.43 12.13 -8.01
C GLY A 256 3.27 11.87 -6.76
N THR A 257 4.59 11.72 -6.89
CA THR A 257 5.47 11.61 -5.73
C THR A 257 5.80 12.98 -5.15
N GLY A 258 6.14 13.02 -3.86
CA GLY A 258 6.66 14.20 -3.20
C GLY A 258 8.04 14.59 -3.75
N ALA A 259 8.35 15.88 -3.67
CA ALA A 259 9.67 16.42 -3.95
C ALA A 259 10.54 16.45 -2.69
N GLY A 260 11.86 16.56 -2.88
CA GLY A 260 12.82 16.69 -1.80
C GLY A 260 13.98 17.63 -2.17
N PRO A 261 14.97 17.76 -1.27
CA PRO A 261 16.10 18.64 -1.53
C PRO A 261 16.94 18.10 -2.70
N GLY A 262 16.92 18.83 -3.82
CA GLY A 262 17.68 18.48 -5.02
C GLY A 262 16.94 17.65 -6.05
N PHE A 263 15.68 17.26 -5.83
CA PHE A 263 14.89 16.51 -6.79
C PHE A 263 13.43 16.91 -6.83
N ALA A 264 12.85 16.93 -8.02
CA ALA A 264 11.40 17.09 -8.22
C ALA A 264 10.67 15.77 -8.03
N GLY A 265 9.38 15.85 -7.69
CA GLY A 265 8.51 14.68 -7.70
C GLY A 265 8.29 14.14 -9.12
N THR A 266 8.04 12.85 -9.21
CA THR A 266 7.79 12.13 -10.48
C THR A 266 6.29 12.01 -10.72
N ASP A 267 5.88 12.25 -11.96
CA ASP A 267 4.47 12.19 -12.37
C ASP A 267 4.00 10.74 -12.47
N THR A 268 2.84 10.43 -11.95
CA THR A 268 2.08 9.19 -12.21
C THR A 268 2.92 7.92 -12.05
N VAL A 269 3.54 7.73 -10.88
CA VAL A 269 4.38 6.56 -10.59
C VAL A 269 3.95 5.91 -9.27
N GLN A 270 3.99 4.57 -9.22
CA GLN A 270 3.79 3.85 -7.96
C GLN A 270 4.93 4.14 -6.99
N ALA A 271 4.61 4.54 -5.77
CA ALA A 271 5.58 4.95 -4.76
C ALA A 271 5.34 4.29 -3.40
N HIS A 272 6.36 4.32 -2.57
CA HIS A 272 6.37 3.87 -1.18
C HIS A 272 5.96 2.40 -1.03
N MET A 273 4.85 2.13 -0.33
CA MET A 273 4.40 0.78 0.01
C MET A 273 3.74 0.03 -1.16
N THR A 274 3.59 0.68 -2.30
CA THR A 274 3.03 0.10 -3.53
C THR A 274 4.12 -0.54 -4.37
N ASN A 275 3.88 -1.79 -4.83
CA ASN A 275 4.76 -2.51 -5.74
C ASN A 275 4.02 -3.16 -6.92
N SER A 276 2.75 -2.78 -7.13
CA SER A 276 1.93 -3.27 -8.23
C SER A 276 2.15 -2.47 -9.52
N ARG A 277 1.64 -3.00 -10.61
CA ARG A 277 1.57 -2.34 -11.91
C ARG A 277 0.11 -2.32 -12.35
N LEU A 278 -0.26 -1.33 -13.16
CA LEU A 278 -1.55 -1.35 -13.84
C LEU A 278 -1.60 -2.53 -14.82
N THR A 279 -2.80 -3.11 -14.96
CA THR A 279 -3.07 -4.05 -16.04
C THR A 279 -3.01 -3.31 -17.36
N ASP A 280 -2.34 -3.91 -18.33
CA ASP A 280 -2.31 -3.40 -19.71
C ASP A 280 -3.74 -3.21 -20.23
N PRO A 281 -4.07 -2.06 -20.85
CA PRO A 281 -5.43 -1.78 -21.32
C PRO A 281 -6.01 -2.85 -22.24
N GLU A 282 -5.22 -3.39 -23.17
CA GLU A 282 -5.68 -4.44 -24.09
C GLU A 282 -6.03 -5.73 -23.34
N VAL A 283 -5.22 -6.09 -22.31
CA VAL A 283 -5.49 -7.25 -21.45
C VAL A 283 -6.73 -7.02 -20.59
N LEU A 284 -6.91 -5.81 -20.06
CA LEU A 284 -8.07 -5.46 -19.24
C LEU A 284 -9.37 -5.57 -20.06
N GLU A 285 -9.38 -4.96 -21.23
CA GLU A 285 -10.54 -4.93 -22.14
C GLU A 285 -10.85 -6.31 -22.74
N TRP A 286 -9.84 -7.16 -22.90
CA TRP A 286 -10.04 -8.55 -23.33
C TRP A 286 -10.65 -9.45 -22.25
N ARG A 287 -10.28 -9.21 -20.98
CA ARG A 287 -10.72 -10.05 -19.86
C ARG A 287 -12.04 -9.62 -19.25
N TYR A 288 -12.34 -8.33 -19.30
CA TYR A 288 -13.48 -7.74 -18.61
C TYR A 288 -14.31 -6.90 -19.59
N PRO A 289 -15.63 -6.84 -19.43
CA PRO A 289 -16.48 -6.03 -20.29
C PRO A 289 -16.41 -4.55 -19.89
N VAL A 290 -15.24 -3.97 -20.04
CA VAL A 290 -14.92 -2.56 -19.80
C VAL A 290 -14.07 -2.00 -20.94
N ARG A 291 -13.94 -0.67 -21.02
CA ARG A 291 -13.03 0.02 -21.92
C ARG A 291 -12.27 1.11 -21.17
N VAL A 292 -10.97 1.19 -21.40
CA VAL A 292 -10.12 2.26 -20.88
C VAL A 292 -10.25 3.48 -21.78
N ASP A 293 -11.12 4.44 -21.42
CA ASP A 293 -11.30 5.68 -22.19
C ASP A 293 -10.08 6.60 -22.08
N ALA A 294 -9.38 6.60 -20.92
CA ALA A 294 -8.15 7.36 -20.72
C ALA A 294 -7.34 6.85 -19.51
N HIS A 295 -6.02 7.01 -19.62
CA HIS A 295 -5.08 7.02 -18.51
C HIS A 295 -3.98 8.06 -18.84
N VAL A 296 -4.09 9.23 -18.24
CA VAL A 296 -3.28 10.41 -18.60
C VAL A 296 -2.75 11.13 -17.37
N ILE A 297 -1.66 11.88 -17.53
CA ILE A 297 -1.13 12.74 -16.47
C ILE A 297 -2.11 13.88 -16.21
N ARG A 298 -2.48 14.09 -14.94
CA ARG A 298 -3.28 15.21 -14.46
C ARG A 298 -2.37 16.43 -14.28
N ALA A 299 -2.08 17.13 -15.38
CA ALA A 299 -1.16 18.25 -15.39
C ALA A 299 -1.55 19.34 -14.38
N GLY A 300 -0.56 19.88 -13.65
CA GLY A 300 -0.74 20.95 -12.67
C GLY A 300 -1.20 20.49 -11.28
N SER A 301 -1.37 19.18 -11.04
CA SER A 301 -1.79 18.66 -9.74
C SER A 301 -0.64 18.49 -8.72
N GLY A 302 0.62 18.55 -9.15
CA GLY A 302 1.79 18.55 -8.27
C GLY A 302 1.96 19.87 -7.54
N GLY A 303 2.35 19.83 -6.27
CA GLY A 303 2.59 21.01 -5.43
C GLY A 303 3.70 21.89 -5.97
N ALA A 304 3.52 23.21 -5.90
CA ALA A 304 4.52 24.19 -6.29
C ALA A 304 5.70 24.23 -5.32
N GLY A 305 6.90 24.61 -5.80
CA GLY A 305 8.11 24.72 -4.99
C GLY A 305 9.33 24.86 -5.87
N LYS A 306 10.49 25.13 -5.25
CA LYS A 306 11.78 25.09 -5.95
C LYS A 306 11.97 23.77 -6.68
N TRP A 307 11.53 22.70 -6.05
CA TRP A 307 11.32 21.40 -6.66
C TRP A 307 9.83 21.07 -6.60
N ARG A 308 9.20 20.98 -7.77
CA ARG A 308 7.76 20.70 -7.85
C ARG A 308 7.45 19.27 -7.42
N GLY A 309 6.28 19.04 -6.81
CA GLY A 309 5.70 17.73 -6.64
C GLY A 309 5.31 17.08 -7.98
N GLY A 310 5.25 15.77 -8.02
CA GLY A 310 4.79 15.02 -9.19
C GLY A 310 3.28 15.18 -9.42
N ASN A 311 2.85 15.12 -10.68
CA ASN A 311 1.44 15.14 -11.04
C ASN A 311 0.79 13.78 -10.84
N GLY A 312 -0.48 13.78 -10.42
CA GLY A 312 -1.35 12.60 -10.40
C GLY A 312 -1.78 12.16 -11.80
N ALA A 313 -2.64 11.15 -11.84
CA ALA A 313 -3.24 10.62 -13.05
C ALA A 313 -4.75 10.88 -13.09
N THR A 314 -5.33 10.94 -14.29
CA THR A 314 -6.75 10.75 -14.55
C THR A 314 -6.96 9.40 -15.19
N ARG A 315 -7.72 8.52 -14.54
CA ARG A 315 -8.10 7.19 -15.02
C ARG A 315 -9.59 7.17 -15.34
N ARG A 316 -9.98 6.69 -16.52
CA ARG A 316 -11.37 6.65 -16.98
C ARG A 316 -11.70 5.24 -17.50
N ILE A 317 -12.63 4.57 -16.85
CA ILE A 317 -13.08 3.21 -17.19
C ILE A 317 -14.55 3.24 -17.55
N ARG A 318 -14.88 2.87 -18.78
CA ARG A 318 -16.25 2.73 -19.27
C ARG A 318 -16.74 1.30 -19.09
N PHE A 319 -17.93 1.15 -18.55
CA PHE A 319 -18.58 -0.15 -18.36
C PHE A 319 -19.41 -0.55 -19.56
N LEU A 320 -19.31 -1.80 -19.98
CA LEU A 320 -20.03 -2.38 -21.11
C LEU A 320 -21.11 -3.36 -20.65
N GLU A 321 -21.18 -3.67 -19.36
CA GLU A 321 -22.28 -4.38 -18.70
C GLU A 321 -22.49 -3.88 -17.27
N PRO A 322 -23.65 -4.17 -16.63
CA PRO A 322 -23.91 -3.76 -15.26
C PRO A 322 -22.97 -4.46 -14.27
N MET A 323 -22.39 -3.66 -13.36
CA MET A 323 -21.48 -4.11 -12.29
C MET A 323 -21.68 -3.26 -11.04
N THR A 324 -21.00 -3.63 -9.96
CA THR A 324 -20.70 -2.77 -8.82
C THR A 324 -19.27 -2.28 -8.94
N ALA A 325 -19.05 -0.98 -8.76
CA ALA A 325 -17.72 -0.37 -8.73
C ALA A 325 -17.50 0.34 -7.39
N ALA A 326 -16.30 0.16 -6.82
CA ALA A 326 -15.95 0.75 -5.54
C ALA A 326 -14.56 1.40 -5.57
N ILE A 327 -14.37 2.40 -4.73
CA ILE A 327 -13.11 3.08 -4.50
C ILE A 327 -12.80 3.09 -3.00
N LEU A 328 -11.56 2.76 -2.65
CA LEU A 328 -11.03 2.91 -1.31
C LEU A 328 -9.69 3.66 -1.43
N ALA A 329 -9.66 4.89 -0.97
CA ALA A 329 -8.57 5.81 -1.23
C ALA A 329 -8.35 6.79 -0.07
N GLY A 330 -7.38 7.67 -0.21
CA GLY A 330 -7.10 8.79 0.68
C GLY A 330 -6.84 10.07 -0.10
N HIS A 331 -6.55 11.15 0.62
CA HIS A 331 -6.25 12.46 0.05
C HIS A 331 -7.32 12.99 -0.91
N ARG A 332 -8.59 12.82 -0.53
CA ARG A 332 -9.74 13.46 -1.19
C ARG A 332 -10.16 14.73 -0.45
N ARG A 333 -9.78 14.85 0.83
CA ARG A 333 -10.03 16.00 1.70
C ARG A 333 -8.73 16.67 2.15
N ILE A 334 -7.78 15.89 2.62
CA ILE A 334 -6.50 16.38 3.13
C ILE A 334 -5.46 16.31 2.00
N PRO A 335 -4.89 17.43 1.54
CA PRO A 335 -3.90 17.40 0.46
C PRO A 335 -2.56 16.81 0.94
N PRO A 336 -1.80 16.15 0.04
CA PRO A 336 -0.41 15.78 0.31
C PRO A 336 0.43 17.01 0.65
N TYR A 337 1.08 17.02 1.80
CA TYR A 337 1.78 18.21 2.31
C TYR A 337 3.02 18.55 1.47
N GLY A 338 3.28 19.86 1.29
CA GLY A 338 4.56 20.38 0.82
C GLY A 338 5.53 20.58 1.98
N MET A 339 6.81 20.74 1.69
CA MET A 339 7.85 20.87 2.72
C MET A 339 8.83 22.01 2.43
N ALA A 340 9.44 22.56 3.49
CA ALA A 340 10.46 23.62 3.40
C ALA A 340 10.03 24.86 2.58
N GLY A 341 8.75 25.23 2.65
CA GLY A 341 8.17 26.34 1.88
C GLY A 341 7.56 25.94 0.53
N GLY A 342 7.61 24.69 0.15
CA GLY A 342 6.86 24.15 -0.99
C GLY A 342 5.36 24.00 -0.68
N GLY A 343 4.51 24.09 -1.70
CA GLY A 343 3.07 23.95 -1.61
C GLY A 343 2.59 22.51 -1.58
N PRO A 344 1.35 22.26 -1.10
CA PRO A 344 0.75 20.94 -1.14
C PRO A 344 0.43 20.50 -2.58
N GLY A 345 0.34 19.19 -2.80
CA GLY A 345 -0.26 18.63 -4.01
C GLY A 345 -1.78 18.78 -4.00
N ASP A 346 -2.40 18.72 -5.18
CA ASP A 346 -3.86 18.71 -5.28
C ASP A 346 -4.44 17.40 -4.74
N VAL A 347 -5.60 17.52 -4.09
CA VAL A 347 -6.39 16.35 -3.67
C VAL A 347 -6.92 15.56 -4.87
N GLY A 348 -7.12 14.25 -4.67
CA GLY A 348 -7.80 13.40 -5.65
C GLY A 348 -9.31 13.64 -5.68
N ARG A 349 -9.97 13.09 -6.71
CA ARG A 349 -11.43 13.13 -6.89
C ARG A 349 -11.92 11.85 -7.54
N ASN A 350 -13.13 11.42 -7.18
CA ASN A 350 -13.77 10.26 -7.78
C ASN A 350 -15.19 10.59 -8.18
N TRP A 351 -15.64 10.13 -9.35
CA TRP A 351 -17.03 10.28 -9.78
C TRP A 351 -17.41 9.26 -10.85
N VAL A 352 -18.71 9.10 -11.07
CA VAL A 352 -19.25 8.37 -12.21
C VAL A 352 -19.98 9.33 -13.13
N GLU A 353 -19.60 9.34 -14.39
CA GLU A 353 -20.35 9.95 -15.47
C GLU A 353 -21.36 8.92 -15.98
N ARG A 354 -22.65 9.20 -15.80
CA ARG A 354 -23.72 8.29 -16.18
C ARG A 354 -23.99 8.37 -17.69
N ALA A 355 -24.49 7.28 -18.25
CA ALA A 355 -24.85 7.22 -19.67
C ALA A 355 -25.93 8.26 -20.08
N ASP A 356 -26.74 8.73 -19.12
CA ASP A 356 -27.74 9.79 -19.34
C ASP A 356 -27.18 11.22 -19.27
N GLY A 357 -25.85 11.35 -19.06
CA GLY A 357 -25.16 12.63 -18.96
C GLY A 357 -25.13 13.23 -17.54
N THR A 358 -25.72 12.59 -16.55
CA THR A 358 -25.62 13.02 -15.15
C THR A 358 -24.28 12.59 -14.53
N ARG A 359 -23.93 13.21 -13.40
CA ARG A 359 -22.71 12.88 -12.65
C ARG A 359 -23.06 12.52 -11.21
N THR A 360 -22.41 11.48 -10.71
CA THR A 360 -22.45 11.05 -9.30
C THR A 360 -21.07 11.23 -8.70
N ASP A 361 -20.87 12.20 -7.80
CA ASP A 361 -19.61 12.38 -7.08
C ASP A 361 -19.49 11.33 -5.99
N LEU A 362 -18.25 10.83 -5.76
CA LEU A 362 -17.91 9.79 -4.79
C LEU A 362 -16.85 10.30 -3.81
N GLY A 363 -16.90 9.80 -2.59
CA GLY A 363 -15.95 10.09 -1.52
C GLY A 363 -14.62 9.34 -1.65
N TYR A 364 -13.84 9.37 -0.56
CA TYR A 364 -12.58 8.62 -0.45
C TYR A 364 -12.81 7.11 -0.33
N ALA A 365 -13.92 6.70 0.26
CA ALA A 365 -14.39 5.32 0.36
C ALA A 365 -15.85 5.30 -0.06
N ASP A 366 -16.15 4.64 -1.17
CA ASP A 366 -17.52 4.64 -1.73
C ASP A 366 -17.73 3.46 -2.67
N GLU A 367 -19.00 3.11 -2.86
CA GLU A 367 -19.45 2.03 -3.73
C GLU A 367 -20.70 2.45 -4.47
N THR A 368 -20.79 2.12 -5.76
CA THR A 368 -21.96 2.48 -6.58
C THR A 368 -22.23 1.43 -7.65
N PRO A 369 -23.50 1.14 -7.96
CA PRO A 369 -23.85 0.40 -9.17
C PRO A 369 -23.50 1.23 -10.41
N VAL A 370 -22.98 0.56 -11.43
CA VAL A 370 -22.68 1.12 -12.75
C VAL A 370 -23.40 0.31 -13.83
N GLY A 371 -23.87 1.02 -14.84
CA GLY A 371 -24.57 0.45 -15.99
C GLY A 371 -23.78 0.54 -17.27
N VAL A 372 -24.37 0.00 -18.35
CA VAL A 372 -23.76 0.09 -19.69
C VAL A 372 -23.62 1.56 -20.11
N GLY A 373 -22.41 1.95 -20.49
CA GLY A 373 -22.07 3.31 -20.92
C GLY A 373 -21.61 4.24 -19.81
N ASP A 374 -21.83 3.89 -18.52
CA ASP A 374 -21.29 4.66 -17.40
C ASP A 374 -19.76 4.66 -17.41
N VAL A 375 -19.16 5.78 -17.03
CA VAL A 375 -17.70 5.93 -16.92
C VAL A 375 -17.32 6.25 -15.49
N PHE A 376 -16.58 5.37 -14.84
CA PHE A 376 -15.95 5.67 -13.55
C PHE A 376 -14.65 6.45 -13.77
N VAL A 377 -14.53 7.59 -13.10
CA VAL A 377 -13.38 8.49 -13.25
C VAL A 377 -12.68 8.66 -11.91
N ILE A 378 -11.37 8.52 -11.94
CA ILE A 378 -10.49 8.69 -10.78
C ILE A 378 -9.41 9.69 -11.15
N ASP A 379 -9.39 10.84 -10.48
CA ASP A 379 -8.26 11.75 -10.43
C ASP A 379 -7.43 11.41 -9.20
N SER A 380 -6.22 10.91 -9.38
CA SER A 380 -5.33 10.64 -8.26
C SER A 380 -4.65 11.93 -7.77
N PRO A 381 -4.25 12.00 -6.47
CA PRO A 381 -3.58 13.17 -5.93
C PRO A 381 -2.21 13.44 -6.57
N GLY A 382 -1.81 14.70 -6.58
CA GLY A 382 -0.42 15.10 -6.82
C GLY A 382 0.44 14.94 -5.57
N GLY A 383 1.76 14.94 -5.71
CA GLY A 383 2.71 15.00 -4.60
C GLY A 383 2.99 16.44 -4.14
N GLY A 384 3.44 16.62 -2.91
CA GLY A 384 3.85 17.92 -2.36
C GLY A 384 5.14 18.45 -2.99
N GLY A 385 5.24 19.77 -3.14
CA GLY A 385 6.46 20.47 -3.56
C GLY A 385 7.44 20.66 -2.41
N TYR A 386 8.69 20.94 -2.72
CA TYR A 386 9.74 21.18 -1.74
C TYR A 386 10.49 22.49 -2.00
N GLY A 387 10.77 23.24 -0.92
CA GLY A 387 11.49 24.52 -0.98
C GLY A 387 10.62 25.68 -1.47
N ALA A 388 10.86 26.86 -0.97
CA ALA A 388 10.22 28.07 -1.47
C ALA A 388 10.62 28.30 -2.93
N ASN A 389 9.69 28.80 -3.75
CA ASN A 389 10.04 29.32 -5.06
C ASN A 389 10.99 30.53 -4.87
N ASP A 390 12.06 30.58 -5.63
CA ASP A 390 12.86 31.79 -5.72
C ASP A 390 11.96 32.90 -6.27
N ALA A 391 11.77 33.98 -5.50
CA ALA A 391 10.91 35.11 -5.84
C ALA A 391 11.43 35.89 -7.07
#